data_fe4b413e3cbc38d5f169a6dc971a51e5
#
_entry.id   fe4b413e3cbc38d5f169a6dc971a51e5
#
_cell.length_a   1.000
_cell.length_b   1.000
_cell.length_c   1.000
_cell.angle_alpha   90.00
_cell.angle_beta   90.00
_cell.angle_gamma   90.00
#
_symmetry.space_group_name_H-M   'P 1'
#
loop_
_entity.id
_entity.type
_entity.pdbx_description
1 polymer ?
#
loop_
_entity_poly.entity_id
_entity_poly.type
_entity_poly.pdbx_seq_one_letter_code
_entity_poly.pdbx_strand_id
1 'polypeptide(L)'
;MNVYRCPVCGYLQLGEKDFHFCPVCKTPAESFYRDPTMERSANWDTKSRMMIQHMAKTGHYFLEGKGTTRQFLNMDDLLFMPGQIATPPLLDDIPVKAEVVLGKNSPQAILLKTPILNAGMSFGALSREAKIALAKASRMVGGIANTGEGGMLDEEREFAEKITLQYASGRFGADESRLTQADMIEIKISQGAKPGMGGKLPGKKVTEEIARIRQIPSGKMAESPSRHKDIETPEDLSKKIAWLREITGGKPISLKFVGGHLEKDLDAIFSQANIPDVLVIDGGEGGTGAAPVFTKDHVGLPLVYSLPTVADYLRKNGLREKVTLIATGGIRHSGDVAKAIALGAEAVYMAGALKIAMGCKYIRECHLGTCPYGIATQDTRLRKRLDVENAAQRIANFIRAATDEVKTIARICGKNDIHKLNKDDLRAINSELARVTGVETASGGVE
;
A
#
# COMPACT_ATOMS: atom_id res chain seq x y z
N MET A 1 -9.88 21.13 11.09
CA MET A 1 -10.66 21.26 9.84
C MET A 1 -11.88 22.10 10.18
N ASN A 2 -12.19 23.12 9.39
CA ASN A 2 -13.36 23.96 9.69
C ASN A 2 -14.65 23.19 9.36
N VAL A 3 -15.65 23.31 10.22
CA VAL A 3 -16.98 22.77 10.00
C VAL A 3 -17.98 23.90 9.94
N TYR A 4 -18.73 23.99 8.86
CA TYR A 4 -19.75 24.99 8.68
C TYR A 4 -21.14 24.34 8.71
N ARG A 5 -22.07 24.96 9.42
CA ARG A 5 -23.45 24.47 9.56
C ARG A 5 -24.42 25.42 8.83
N CYS A 6 -25.34 24.82 8.09
CA CYS A 6 -26.49 25.54 7.55
C CYS A 6 -27.45 25.89 8.68
N PRO A 7 -27.82 27.19 8.88
CA PRO A 7 -28.73 27.60 9.97
C PRO A 7 -30.16 27.11 9.77
N VAL A 8 -30.55 26.73 8.55
CA VAL A 8 -31.93 26.36 8.22
C VAL A 8 -32.16 24.85 8.34
N CYS A 9 -31.32 24.02 7.75
CA CYS A 9 -31.55 22.57 7.72
C CYS A 9 -30.52 21.76 8.51
N GLY A 10 -29.50 22.42 9.11
CA GLY A 10 -28.47 21.77 9.87
C GLY A 10 -27.42 21.03 9.02
N TYR A 11 -27.46 21.11 7.67
CA TYR A 11 -26.46 20.52 6.79
C TYR A 11 -25.06 20.98 7.17
N LEU A 12 -24.10 20.07 7.12
CA LEU A 12 -22.70 20.29 7.53
C LEU A 12 -21.79 20.24 6.30
N GLN A 13 -20.96 21.27 6.18
CA GLN A 13 -19.91 21.36 5.18
C GLN A 13 -18.55 21.33 5.87
N LEU A 14 -17.64 20.46 5.39
CA LEU A 14 -16.27 20.37 5.86
C LEU A 14 -15.31 21.12 4.92
N GLY A 15 -14.28 21.73 5.47
CA GLY A 15 -13.24 22.41 4.71
C GLY A 15 -13.55 23.88 4.47
N GLU A 16 -13.37 24.33 3.23
CA GLU A 16 -13.63 25.70 2.80
C GLU A 16 -15.09 25.90 2.35
N LYS A 17 -15.56 27.11 2.31
CA LYS A 17 -16.91 27.45 1.81
C LYS A 17 -16.91 27.59 0.28
N ASP A 18 -16.59 26.53 -0.46
CA ASP A 18 -16.49 26.54 -1.94
C ASP A 18 -17.82 26.25 -2.63
N PHE A 19 -18.95 26.55 -2.01
CA PHE A 19 -20.28 26.32 -2.54
C PHE A 19 -21.09 27.63 -2.43
N HIS A 20 -22.02 27.81 -3.37
CA HIS A 20 -22.87 28.99 -3.41
C HIS A 20 -24.17 28.83 -2.60
N PHE A 21 -24.69 27.63 -2.53
CA PHE A 21 -25.93 27.32 -1.84
C PHE A 21 -25.88 25.98 -1.12
N CYS A 22 -26.62 25.87 -0.01
CA CYS A 22 -26.81 24.61 0.69
C CYS A 22 -27.36 23.55 -0.26
N PRO A 23 -26.74 22.36 -0.39
CA PRO A 23 -27.21 21.31 -1.28
C PRO A 23 -28.57 20.75 -0.87
N VAL A 24 -28.98 20.93 0.40
CA VAL A 24 -30.25 20.40 0.94
C VAL A 24 -31.40 21.39 0.81
N CYS A 25 -31.23 22.61 1.34
CA CYS A 25 -32.32 23.57 1.45
C CYS A 25 -32.14 24.85 0.63
N LYS A 26 -31.06 24.94 -0.16
CA LYS A 26 -30.72 26.09 -1.02
C LYS A 26 -30.42 27.40 -0.27
N THR A 27 -30.24 27.36 1.04
CA THR A 27 -29.76 28.53 1.81
C THR A 27 -28.41 29.02 1.25
N PRO A 28 -28.19 30.32 1.08
CA PRO A 28 -26.90 30.85 0.61
C PRO A 28 -25.75 30.44 1.52
N ALA A 29 -24.56 30.17 0.93
CA ALA A 29 -23.37 29.75 1.67
C ALA A 29 -22.90 30.78 2.71
N GLU A 30 -23.13 32.07 2.45
CA GLU A 30 -22.81 33.16 3.35
C GLU A 30 -23.49 33.02 4.73
N SER A 31 -24.68 32.42 4.77
CA SER A 31 -25.45 32.17 6.00
C SER A 31 -24.87 31.06 6.85
N PHE A 32 -23.97 30.24 6.31
CA PHE A 32 -23.34 29.15 7.07
C PHE A 32 -22.39 29.73 8.12
N TYR A 33 -22.54 29.27 9.34
CA TYR A 33 -21.65 29.63 10.45
C TYR A 33 -20.69 28.49 10.79
N ARG A 34 -19.51 28.84 11.29
CA ARG A 34 -18.57 27.86 11.84
C ARG A 34 -19.18 27.28 13.13
N ASP A 35 -19.32 25.95 13.18
CA ASP A 35 -19.90 25.27 14.31
C ASP A 35 -18.81 24.78 15.28
N PRO A 36 -18.54 25.51 16.38
CA PRO A 36 -17.51 25.12 17.34
C PRO A 36 -17.90 23.92 18.20
N THR A 37 -19.20 23.57 18.25
CA THR A 37 -19.68 22.46 19.09
C THR A 37 -19.36 21.11 18.46
N MET A 38 -19.08 21.07 17.16
CA MET A 38 -18.80 19.87 16.39
C MET A 38 -17.43 19.27 16.69
N GLU A 39 -16.48 20.08 17.18
CA GLU A 39 -15.12 19.65 17.51
C GLU A 39 -15.03 18.99 18.90
N ARG A 40 -16.10 19.05 19.73
CA ARG A 40 -16.05 18.72 21.16
C ARG A 40 -16.75 17.44 21.59
N SER A 41 -17.46 16.74 20.72
CA SER A 41 -18.11 15.48 21.09
C SER A 41 -17.25 14.28 20.69
N ALA A 42 -16.62 13.62 21.65
CA ALA A 42 -15.82 12.42 21.42
C ALA A 42 -16.66 11.27 20.82
N ASN A 43 -17.94 11.16 21.17
CA ASN A 43 -18.82 10.08 20.72
C ASN A 43 -19.54 10.39 19.39
N TRP A 44 -19.76 11.66 19.08
CA TRP A 44 -20.50 12.12 17.89
C TRP A 44 -19.64 13.03 17.02
N ASP A 45 -18.49 12.52 16.60
CA ASP A 45 -17.60 13.26 15.69
C ASP A 45 -18.28 13.54 14.34
N THR A 46 -17.72 14.51 13.59
CA THR A 46 -18.27 14.94 12.32
C THR A 46 -18.35 13.82 11.31
N LYS A 47 -17.34 12.94 11.25
CA LYS A 47 -17.28 11.83 10.31
C LYS A 47 -18.41 10.84 10.58
N SER A 48 -18.62 10.44 11.84
CA SER A 48 -19.70 9.54 12.24
C SER A 48 -21.07 10.08 11.85
N ARG A 49 -21.33 11.37 12.09
CA ARG A 49 -22.59 12.00 11.70
C ARG A 49 -22.78 12.06 10.19
N MET A 50 -21.75 12.39 9.43
CA MET A 50 -21.79 12.38 7.96
C MET A 50 -22.10 10.99 7.40
N MET A 51 -21.48 9.96 7.98
CA MET A 51 -21.71 8.57 7.58
C MET A 51 -23.16 8.17 7.84
N ILE A 52 -23.71 8.46 9.02
CA ILE A 52 -25.10 8.16 9.37
C ILE A 52 -26.05 8.88 8.42
N GLN A 53 -25.85 10.17 8.18
CA GLN A 53 -26.68 10.97 7.26
C GLN A 53 -26.62 10.44 5.82
N HIS A 54 -25.44 10.06 5.35
CA HIS A 54 -25.27 9.47 4.02
C HIS A 54 -26.04 8.14 3.91
N MET A 55 -25.85 7.25 4.89
CA MET A 55 -26.50 5.94 4.91
C MET A 55 -28.03 6.08 5.00
N ALA A 56 -28.52 6.97 5.86
CA ALA A 56 -29.95 7.26 5.99
C ALA A 56 -30.57 7.81 4.69
N LYS A 57 -29.84 8.64 3.96
CA LYS A 57 -30.29 9.24 2.70
C LYS A 57 -30.23 8.28 1.52
N THR A 58 -29.23 7.41 1.46
CA THR A 58 -28.89 6.65 0.25
C THR A 58 -29.12 5.14 0.36
N GLY A 59 -29.24 4.60 1.57
CA GLY A 59 -29.24 3.16 1.82
C GLY A 59 -27.91 2.47 1.55
N HIS A 60 -26.83 3.23 1.33
CA HIS A 60 -25.50 2.70 0.99
C HIS A 60 -24.43 3.13 1.99
N TYR A 61 -23.41 2.29 2.17
CA TYR A 61 -22.26 2.63 3.00
C TYR A 61 -21.42 3.78 2.42
N PHE A 62 -20.77 4.52 3.30
CA PHE A 62 -19.96 5.68 2.93
C PHE A 62 -18.60 5.22 2.37
N LEU A 63 -18.29 5.72 1.15
CA LEU A 63 -17.01 5.46 0.47
C LEU A 63 -16.07 6.64 0.57
N GLU A 64 -14.79 6.34 0.75
CA GLU A 64 -13.75 7.36 0.81
C GLU A 64 -12.47 6.87 0.11
N GLY A 65 -11.74 7.79 -0.52
CA GLY A 65 -10.43 7.50 -1.07
C GLY A 65 -9.33 7.52 0.00
N LYS A 66 -8.18 6.88 -0.32
CA LYS A 66 -6.99 6.77 0.53
C LYS A 66 -7.18 5.85 1.75
N GLY A 67 -6.25 5.87 2.70
CA GLY A 67 -6.30 5.07 3.92
C GLY A 67 -7.23 5.62 4.99
N THR A 68 -7.23 4.98 6.16
CA THR A 68 -7.95 5.43 7.33
C THR A 68 -7.56 6.85 7.75
N THR A 69 -8.46 7.56 8.42
CA THR A 69 -8.18 8.79 9.15
C THR A 69 -8.10 8.55 10.66
N ARG A 70 -8.41 7.31 11.10
CA ARG A 70 -8.24 6.92 12.49
C ARG A 70 -6.74 6.89 12.81
N GLN A 71 -6.38 7.41 13.95
CA GLN A 71 -5.02 7.29 14.47
C GLN A 71 -4.86 5.92 15.13
N PHE A 72 -3.91 5.16 14.62
CA PHE A 72 -3.43 3.93 15.21
C PHE A 72 -2.02 4.14 15.74
N LEU A 73 -1.59 3.25 16.61
CA LEU A 73 -0.18 3.12 16.95
C LEU A 73 0.62 2.91 15.66
N ASN A 74 1.70 3.64 15.49
CA ASN A 74 2.51 3.62 14.27
C ASN A 74 4.00 3.73 14.62
N MET A 75 4.86 3.78 13.62
CA MET A 75 6.32 3.81 13.80
C MET A 75 6.90 5.18 14.20
N ASP A 76 6.10 6.24 14.37
CA ASP A 76 6.61 7.58 14.67
C ASP A 76 7.36 7.61 16.01
N ASP A 77 6.86 6.85 17.00
CA ASP A 77 7.44 6.76 18.34
C ASP A 77 8.60 5.75 18.46
N LEU A 78 9.11 5.22 17.36
CA LEU A 78 10.38 4.48 17.29
C LEU A 78 11.50 5.43 16.86
N LEU A 79 12.62 5.42 17.58
CA LEU A 79 13.79 6.23 17.27
C LEU A 79 15.03 5.35 17.05
N PHE A 80 15.83 5.66 16.05
CA PHE A 80 17.12 5.00 15.86
C PHE A 80 18.13 5.49 16.89
N MET A 81 18.92 4.57 17.41
CA MET A 81 20.04 4.88 18.29
C MET A 81 21.28 5.13 17.46
N PRO A 82 21.80 6.36 17.46
CA PRO A 82 22.99 6.68 16.67
C PRO A 82 24.23 6.02 17.30
N GLY A 83 25.13 5.60 16.44
CA GLY A 83 26.48 5.24 16.87
C GLY A 83 27.19 6.43 17.51
N GLN A 84 28.00 6.16 18.53
CA GLN A 84 28.79 7.16 19.25
C GLN A 84 30.23 6.62 19.52
N ILE A 85 30.56 6.46 20.77
CA ILE A 85 31.94 6.06 21.19
C ILE A 85 32.12 4.54 21.12
N ALA A 86 31.16 3.77 21.66
CA ALA A 86 31.28 2.30 21.74
C ALA A 86 31.11 1.64 20.34
N THR A 87 30.23 2.19 19.53
CA THR A 87 30.04 1.79 18.12
C THR A 87 29.97 3.06 17.30
N PRO A 88 31.06 3.54 16.71
CA PRO A 88 31.04 4.79 15.96
C PRO A 88 30.24 4.67 14.67
N PRO A 89 29.66 5.76 14.16
CA PRO A 89 29.13 5.81 12.82
C PRO A 89 30.20 5.43 11.78
N LEU A 90 29.77 4.90 10.64
CA LEU A 90 30.71 4.69 9.53
C LEU A 90 31.10 6.02 8.89
N LEU A 91 32.31 6.09 8.37
CA LEU A 91 32.77 7.24 7.57
C LEU A 91 31.95 7.38 6.29
N ASP A 92 31.88 8.60 5.77
CA ASP A 92 31.01 8.95 4.64
C ASP A 92 31.40 8.24 3.33
N ASP A 93 32.68 7.87 3.16
CA ASP A 93 33.22 7.16 2.00
C ASP A 93 32.94 5.64 2.02
N ILE A 94 32.50 5.08 3.15
CA ILE A 94 32.15 3.67 3.24
C ILE A 94 30.82 3.40 2.54
N PRO A 95 30.78 2.55 1.51
CA PRO A 95 29.53 2.25 0.80
C PRO A 95 28.56 1.46 1.69
N VAL A 96 27.27 1.80 1.61
CA VAL A 96 26.20 1.07 2.29
C VAL A 96 25.35 0.37 1.25
N LYS A 97 25.18 -0.95 1.40
CA LYS A 97 24.34 -1.78 0.53
C LYS A 97 22.86 -1.52 0.78
N ALA A 98 22.06 -1.55 -0.30
CA ALA A 98 20.61 -1.39 -0.24
C ALA A 98 19.88 -2.30 -1.26
N GLU A 99 20.60 -3.23 -1.89
CA GLU A 99 20.06 -4.16 -2.86
C GLU A 99 19.14 -5.19 -2.17
N VAL A 100 18.07 -5.57 -2.85
CA VAL A 100 17.09 -6.55 -2.38
C VAL A 100 16.99 -7.70 -3.39
N VAL A 101 16.95 -8.93 -2.90
CA VAL A 101 16.70 -10.12 -3.72
C VAL A 101 15.29 -10.62 -3.44
N LEU A 102 14.44 -10.62 -4.47
CA LEU A 102 13.11 -11.24 -4.40
C LEU A 102 13.20 -12.70 -4.88
N GLY A 103 12.66 -13.61 -4.08
CA GLY A 103 12.66 -15.03 -4.41
C GLY A 103 14.06 -15.64 -4.36
N LYS A 104 14.75 -15.53 -3.24
CA LYS A 104 16.15 -16.00 -3.02
C LYS A 104 16.42 -17.42 -3.50
N ASN A 105 15.43 -18.31 -3.39
CA ASN A 105 15.53 -19.71 -3.81
C ASN A 105 14.86 -20.01 -5.16
N SER A 106 14.31 -18.99 -5.82
CA SER A 106 13.74 -19.13 -7.16
C SER A 106 14.86 -19.26 -8.19
N PRO A 107 14.74 -20.12 -9.22
CA PRO A 107 15.67 -20.15 -10.35
C PRO A 107 15.81 -18.82 -11.08
N GLN A 108 14.80 -17.96 -10.97
CA GLN A 108 14.75 -16.65 -11.60
C GLN A 108 14.65 -15.54 -10.52
N ALA A 109 15.49 -15.60 -9.48
CA ALA A 109 15.56 -14.58 -8.44
C ALA A 109 15.77 -13.18 -9.06
N ILE A 110 15.16 -12.16 -8.46
CA ILE A 110 15.18 -10.80 -8.97
C ILE A 110 16.03 -9.92 -8.04
N LEU A 111 17.13 -9.39 -8.55
CA LEU A 111 17.94 -8.39 -7.85
C LEU A 111 17.41 -6.99 -8.13
N LEU A 112 17.13 -6.22 -7.09
CA LEU A 112 16.68 -4.83 -7.14
C LEU A 112 17.70 -3.91 -6.45
N LYS A 113 17.86 -2.68 -6.95
CA LYS A 113 18.83 -1.70 -6.45
C LYS A 113 18.32 -0.80 -5.33
N THR A 114 17.05 -0.95 -4.95
CA THR A 114 16.37 -0.14 -3.93
C THR A 114 15.40 -1.00 -3.13
N PRO A 115 15.23 -0.76 -1.82
CA PRO A 115 14.22 -1.43 -1.02
C PRO A 115 12.81 -0.83 -1.19
N ILE A 116 12.66 0.27 -1.95
CA ILE A 116 11.40 0.98 -2.15
C ILE A 116 10.78 0.57 -3.49
N LEU A 117 9.68 -0.15 -3.43
CA LEU A 117 9.02 -0.78 -4.57
C LEU A 117 7.63 -0.20 -4.81
N ASN A 118 7.12 -0.32 -6.04
CA ASN A 118 5.76 0.08 -6.39
C ASN A 118 4.75 -0.88 -5.79
N ALA A 119 3.82 -0.37 -4.95
CA ALA A 119 2.66 -1.15 -4.54
C ALA A 119 1.70 -1.38 -5.71
N GLY A 120 0.92 -2.47 -5.66
CA GLY A 120 -0.11 -2.79 -6.65
C GLY A 120 -1.19 -1.71 -6.72
N MET A 121 -1.21 -0.98 -7.83
CA MET A 121 -2.20 0.07 -8.15
C MET A 121 -2.78 -0.19 -9.53
N SER A 122 -4.04 -0.63 -9.59
CA SER A 122 -4.66 -1.13 -10.82
C SER A 122 -4.91 -0.05 -11.87
N PHE A 123 -4.78 -0.42 -13.16
CA PHE A 123 -5.33 0.34 -14.26
C PHE A 123 -6.87 0.40 -14.16
N GLY A 124 -7.43 1.59 -14.27
CA GLY A 124 -8.84 1.88 -13.99
C GLY A 124 -9.04 2.57 -12.64
N ALA A 125 -8.26 2.23 -11.60
CA ALA A 125 -8.14 3.06 -10.40
C ALA A 125 -7.17 4.22 -10.63
N LEU A 126 -6.07 3.98 -11.35
CA LEU A 126 -5.18 5.00 -11.91
C LEU A 126 -5.41 5.15 -13.42
N SER A 127 -5.02 6.28 -13.96
CA SER A 127 -4.93 6.53 -15.41
C SER A 127 -3.80 5.72 -16.04
N ARG A 128 -3.85 5.53 -17.35
CA ARG A 128 -2.78 4.93 -18.15
C ARG A 128 -1.47 5.72 -17.98
N GLU A 129 -1.54 7.03 -18.04
CA GLU A 129 -0.39 7.93 -17.88
C GLU A 129 0.30 7.74 -16.53
N ALA A 130 -0.47 7.62 -15.45
CA ALA A 130 0.07 7.36 -14.12
C ALA A 130 0.73 5.97 -14.02
N LYS A 131 0.17 4.95 -14.69
CA LYS A 131 0.75 3.61 -14.75
C LYS A 131 2.08 3.60 -15.51
N ILE A 132 2.15 4.28 -16.66
CA ILE A 132 3.37 4.43 -17.45
C ILE A 132 4.45 5.18 -16.65
N ALA A 133 4.09 6.27 -15.97
CA ALA A 133 5.04 7.01 -15.14
C ALA A 133 5.64 6.15 -14.01
N LEU A 134 4.84 5.30 -13.36
CA LEU A 134 5.31 4.35 -12.34
C LEU A 134 6.25 3.29 -12.94
N ALA A 135 5.93 2.75 -14.11
CA ALA A 135 6.77 1.77 -14.81
C ALA A 135 8.14 2.37 -15.19
N LYS A 136 8.15 3.56 -15.80
CA LYS A 136 9.39 4.29 -16.14
C LYS A 136 10.23 4.60 -14.90
N ALA A 137 9.59 5.08 -13.83
CA ALA A 137 10.28 5.39 -12.58
C ALA A 137 10.93 4.15 -11.96
N SER A 138 10.24 3.00 -11.95
CA SER A 138 10.81 1.76 -11.41
C SER A 138 12.07 1.34 -12.18
N ARG A 139 12.06 1.43 -13.51
CA ARG A 139 13.24 1.18 -14.35
C ARG A 139 14.40 2.13 -14.03
N MET A 140 14.11 3.44 -13.89
CA MET A 140 15.12 4.46 -13.59
C MET A 140 15.87 4.22 -12.28
N VAL A 141 15.29 3.51 -11.34
CA VAL A 141 15.88 3.22 -10.03
C VAL A 141 16.32 1.77 -9.85
N GLY A 142 16.21 0.94 -10.89
CA GLY A 142 16.48 -0.51 -10.80
C GLY A 142 15.55 -1.23 -9.82
N GLY A 143 14.28 -0.77 -9.74
CA GLY A 143 13.21 -1.36 -8.94
C GLY A 143 12.28 -2.24 -9.78
N ILE A 144 11.10 -2.55 -9.22
CA ILE A 144 10.06 -3.36 -9.88
C ILE A 144 8.73 -2.61 -9.91
N ALA A 145 8.05 -2.64 -11.06
CA ALA A 145 6.68 -2.15 -11.19
C ALA A 145 5.67 -3.20 -10.69
N ASN A 146 4.43 -2.78 -10.41
CA ASN A 146 3.35 -3.70 -10.03
C ASN A 146 2.05 -3.28 -10.72
N THR A 147 1.42 -4.22 -11.42
CA THR A 147 0.20 -3.96 -12.20
C THR A 147 -1.00 -3.63 -11.31
N GLY A 148 -1.03 -4.14 -10.06
CA GLY A 148 -2.26 -4.23 -9.30
C GLY A 148 -3.26 -5.20 -9.94
N GLU A 149 -4.49 -5.26 -9.42
CA GLU A 149 -5.52 -6.24 -9.81
C GLU A 149 -6.24 -5.93 -11.15
N GLY A 150 -5.71 -5.02 -11.97
CA GLY A 150 -6.38 -4.53 -13.17
C GLY A 150 -5.87 -5.09 -14.50
N GLY A 151 -5.02 -6.09 -14.48
CA GLY A 151 -4.27 -6.56 -15.64
C GLY A 151 -3.07 -5.67 -15.94
N MET A 152 -2.26 -6.05 -16.92
CA MET A 152 -1.02 -5.41 -17.31
C MET A 152 -1.22 -4.63 -18.61
N LEU A 153 -0.89 -3.35 -18.63
CA LEU A 153 -0.79 -2.58 -19.86
C LEU A 153 0.45 -3.01 -20.66
N ASP A 154 0.36 -3.00 -21.98
CA ASP A 154 1.50 -3.31 -22.83
C ASP A 154 2.66 -2.31 -22.59
N GLU A 155 2.34 -1.04 -22.37
CA GLU A 155 3.31 0.00 -22.04
C GLU A 155 3.92 -0.16 -20.63
N GLU A 156 3.18 -0.71 -19.67
CA GLU A 156 3.81 -1.04 -18.38
C GLU A 156 4.91 -2.09 -18.56
N ARG A 157 4.64 -3.12 -19.38
CA ARG A 157 5.66 -4.14 -19.68
C ARG A 157 6.84 -3.55 -20.45
N GLU A 158 6.58 -2.70 -21.44
CA GLU A 158 7.60 -2.06 -22.29
C GLU A 158 8.54 -1.17 -21.46
N PHE A 159 7.98 -0.33 -20.61
CA PHE A 159 8.76 0.67 -19.87
C PHE A 159 9.33 0.17 -18.54
N ALA A 160 8.78 -0.85 -17.93
CA ALA A 160 9.36 -1.47 -16.73
C ALA A 160 10.49 -2.44 -17.12
N GLU A 161 11.61 -2.40 -16.41
CA GLU A 161 12.63 -3.43 -16.52
C GLU A 161 12.15 -4.74 -15.89
N LYS A 162 11.57 -4.63 -14.69
CA LYS A 162 10.94 -5.72 -13.95
C LYS A 162 9.51 -5.36 -13.58
N ILE A 163 8.61 -6.34 -13.69
CA ILE A 163 7.20 -6.14 -13.40
C ILE A 163 6.59 -7.31 -12.65
N THR A 164 5.82 -6.99 -11.61
CA THR A 164 4.95 -7.92 -10.89
C THR A 164 3.55 -7.88 -11.47
N LEU A 165 3.00 -9.02 -11.85
CA LEU A 165 1.59 -9.15 -12.19
C LEU A 165 0.81 -9.66 -10.97
N GLN A 166 -0.23 -8.92 -10.59
CA GLN A 166 -1.04 -9.27 -9.44
C GLN A 166 -2.17 -10.23 -9.82
N TYR A 167 -2.08 -11.46 -9.32
CA TYR A 167 -3.08 -12.52 -9.47
C TYR A 167 -4.11 -12.39 -8.35
N ALA A 168 -5.15 -11.60 -8.59
CA ALA A 168 -6.22 -11.32 -7.63
C ALA A 168 -7.44 -12.21 -7.87
N SER A 169 -8.39 -12.22 -6.93
CA SER A 169 -9.60 -13.05 -6.98
C SER A 169 -10.49 -12.81 -8.21
N GLY A 170 -10.42 -11.61 -8.82
CA GLY A 170 -11.15 -11.26 -10.03
C GLY A 170 -10.54 -11.76 -11.34
N ARG A 171 -9.30 -12.24 -11.33
CA ARG A 171 -8.56 -12.75 -12.51
C ARG A 171 -8.47 -11.78 -13.69
N PHE A 172 -8.67 -10.50 -13.49
CA PHE A 172 -8.68 -9.51 -14.56
C PHE A 172 -7.34 -9.44 -15.29
N GLY A 173 -7.34 -9.83 -16.58
CA GLY A 173 -6.15 -9.83 -17.43
C GLY A 173 -4.99 -10.68 -16.88
N ALA A 174 -5.30 -11.80 -16.21
CA ALA A 174 -4.34 -12.71 -15.61
C ALA A 174 -4.40 -14.10 -16.26
N ASP A 175 -4.52 -14.16 -17.58
CA ASP A 175 -4.34 -15.38 -18.35
C ASP A 175 -2.88 -15.85 -18.40
N GLU A 176 -2.64 -17.09 -18.79
CA GLU A 176 -1.29 -17.68 -18.83
C GLU A 176 -0.31 -16.87 -19.69
N SER A 177 -0.77 -16.34 -20.81
CA SER A 177 0.07 -15.51 -21.70
C SER A 177 0.57 -14.25 -20.99
N ARG A 178 -0.27 -13.60 -20.21
CA ARG A 178 0.11 -12.42 -19.42
C ARG A 178 0.95 -12.78 -18.19
N LEU A 179 0.62 -13.90 -17.51
CA LEU A 179 1.41 -14.39 -16.37
C LEU A 179 2.86 -14.68 -16.77
N THR A 180 3.07 -15.31 -17.93
CA THR A 180 4.42 -15.63 -18.41
C THR A 180 5.24 -14.40 -18.83
N GLN A 181 4.63 -13.26 -19.10
CA GLN A 181 5.32 -12.01 -19.42
C GLN A 181 5.82 -11.25 -18.18
N ALA A 182 5.26 -11.49 -17.01
CA ALA A 182 5.68 -10.85 -15.77
C ALA A 182 6.98 -11.48 -15.24
N ASP A 183 7.73 -10.74 -14.43
CA ASP A 183 8.96 -11.23 -13.77
C ASP A 183 8.64 -11.88 -12.40
N MET A 184 7.56 -11.46 -11.73
CA MET A 184 7.05 -12.05 -10.49
C MET A 184 5.53 -12.10 -10.53
N ILE A 185 4.92 -13.11 -9.93
CA ILE A 185 3.46 -13.19 -9.75
C ILE A 185 3.13 -12.96 -8.28
N GLU A 186 2.21 -12.05 -8.01
CA GLU A 186 1.72 -11.77 -6.66
C GLU A 186 0.28 -12.28 -6.49
N ILE A 187 0.12 -13.39 -5.77
CA ILE A 187 -1.20 -13.87 -5.33
C ILE A 187 -1.72 -12.90 -4.26
N LYS A 188 -2.79 -12.18 -4.57
CA LYS A 188 -3.40 -11.24 -3.66
C LYS A 188 -4.61 -11.84 -2.97
N ILE A 189 -4.47 -12.14 -1.69
CA ILE A 189 -5.60 -12.59 -0.86
C ILE A 189 -6.42 -11.38 -0.39
N SER A 190 -5.74 -10.31 0.10
CA SER A 190 -6.41 -9.12 0.61
C SER A 190 -5.55 -7.85 0.50
N GLN A 191 -6.06 -6.73 0.99
CA GLN A 191 -5.33 -5.45 1.10
C GLN A 191 -5.84 -4.63 2.28
N GLY A 192 -4.97 -3.79 2.87
CA GLY A 192 -5.21 -3.06 4.12
C GLY A 192 -6.52 -2.27 4.19
N ALA A 193 -6.87 -1.54 3.11
CA ALA A 193 -8.05 -0.69 3.12
C ALA A 193 -9.41 -1.45 3.12
N LYS A 194 -9.43 -2.71 2.70
CA LYS A 194 -10.67 -3.50 2.57
C LYS A 194 -10.39 -5.00 2.65
N PRO A 195 -9.95 -5.51 3.81
CA PRO A 195 -9.72 -6.94 3.98
C PRO A 195 -11.03 -7.72 3.81
N GLY A 196 -10.96 -8.89 3.15
CA GLY A 196 -12.14 -9.73 2.92
C GLY A 196 -13.19 -9.16 1.95
N MET A 197 -12.86 -8.08 1.25
CA MET A 197 -13.72 -7.49 0.23
C MET A 197 -13.01 -7.46 -1.12
N GLY A 198 -13.72 -7.86 -2.17
CA GLY A 198 -13.24 -7.75 -3.54
C GLY A 198 -13.10 -6.30 -4.03
N GLY A 199 -12.35 -6.15 -5.12
CA GLY A 199 -12.26 -4.88 -5.84
C GLY A 199 -13.55 -4.57 -6.59
N LYS A 200 -13.96 -3.29 -6.61
CA LYS A 200 -15.09 -2.81 -7.42
C LYS A 200 -14.66 -1.62 -8.24
N LEU A 201 -14.82 -1.71 -9.57
CA LEU A 201 -14.69 -0.60 -10.49
C LEU A 201 -16.05 -0.34 -11.14
N PRO A 202 -16.69 0.82 -10.86
CA PRO A 202 -18.01 1.14 -11.44
C PRO A 202 -18.00 1.09 -12.98
N GLY A 203 -19.07 0.59 -13.59
CA GLY A 203 -19.19 0.43 -15.04
C GLY A 203 -18.88 1.70 -15.83
N LYS A 204 -19.27 2.88 -15.32
CA LYS A 204 -18.95 4.18 -15.95
C LYS A 204 -17.46 4.48 -16.08
N LYS A 205 -16.59 3.77 -15.31
CA LYS A 205 -15.13 3.86 -15.40
C LYS A 205 -14.53 2.76 -16.28
N VAL A 206 -15.32 1.74 -16.66
CA VAL A 206 -14.85 0.63 -17.50
C VAL A 206 -14.99 1.04 -18.96
N THR A 207 -13.97 1.76 -19.45
CA THR A 207 -13.80 2.12 -20.86
C THR A 207 -13.49 0.88 -21.70
N GLU A 208 -13.56 0.99 -23.02
CA GLU A 208 -13.17 -0.09 -23.94
C GLU A 208 -11.73 -0.55 -23.71
N GLU A 209 -10.81 0.39 -23.46
CA GLU A 209 -9.41 0.10 -23.14
C GLU A 209 -9.30 -0.75 -21.85
N ILE A 210 -10.00 -0.36 -20.78
CA ILE A 210 -10.03 -1.12 -19.52
C ILE A 210 -10.68 -2.48 -19.71
N ALA A 211 -11.77 -2.54 -20.47
CA ALA A 211 -12.49 -3.78 -20.78
C ALA A 211 -11.56 -4.78 -21.48
N ARG A 212 -10.81 -4.33 -22.49
CA ARG A 212 -9.83 -5.14 -23.20
C ARG A 212 -8.71 -5.67 -22.28
N ILE A 213 -8.10 -4.79 -21.47
CA ILE A 213 -7.00 -5.17 -20.57
C ILE A 213 -7.48 -6.12 -19.46
N ARG A 214 -8.67 -5.87 -18.91
CA ARG A 214 -9.25 -6.71 -17.85
C ARG A 214 -9.96 -7.96 -18.36
N GLN A 215 -10.16 -8.09 -19.68
CA GLN A 215 -10.89 -9.17 -20.35
C GLN A 215 -12.34 -9.28 -19.82
N ILE A 216 -13.05 -8.15 -19.78
CA ILE A 216 -14.42 -8.01 -19.31
C ILE A 216 -15.25 -7.17 -20.29
N PRO A 217 -16.59 -7.26 -20.29
CA PRO A 217 -17.44 -6.40 -21.13
C PRO A 217 -17.31 -4.91 -20.77
N SER A 218 -17.22 -4.05 -21.79
CA SER A 218 -17.21 -2.58 -21.62
C SER A 218 -18.50 -2.09 -20.95
N GLY A 219 -18.38 -1.03 -20.14
CA GLY A 219 -19.50 -0.41 -19.45
C GLY A 219 -20.08 -1.21 -18.28
N LYS A 220 -19.71 -2.48 -18.11
CA LYS A 220 -20.13 -3.30 -16.97
C LYS A 220 -19.20 -3.11 -15.78
N MET A 221 -19.77 -3.14 -14.58
CA MET A 221 -18.99 -3.07 -13.34
C MET A 221 -18.00 -4.25 -13.26
N ALA A 222 -16.72 -3.95 -13.00
CA ALA A 222 -15.73 -4.98 -12.69
C ALA A 222 -15.75 -5.24 -11.19
N GLU A 223 -16.19 -6.43 -10.79
CA GLU A 223 -16.29 -6.85 -9.40
C GLU A 223 -15.46 -8.12 -9.17
N SER A 224 -14.52 -8.04 -8.23
CA SER A 224 -13.76 -9.20 -7.79
C SER A 224 -14.51 -9.91 -6.66
N PRO A 225 -14.52 -11.24 -6.62
CA PRO A 225 -15.01 -11.98 -5.45
C PRO A 225 -14.23 -11.60 -4.18
N SER A 226 -14.82 -11.79 -3.02
CA SER A 226 -14.18 -11.56 -1.71
C SER A 226 -12.97 -12.47 -1.45
N ARG A 227 -12.98 -13.66 -2.07
CA ARG A 227 -11.88 -14.65 -2.05
C ARG A 227 -11.67 -15.25 -3.43
N HIS A 228 -10.55 -15.93 -3.62
CA HIS A 228 -10.31 -16.74 -4.81
C HIS A 228 -11.28 -17.94 -4.82
N LYS A 229 -11.92 -18.18 -5.96
CA LYS A 229 -12.89 -19.27 -6.08
C LYS A 229 -12.24 -20.66 -6.10
N ASP A 230 -10.97 -20.72 -6.48
CA ASP A 230 -10.15 -21.92 -6.65
C ASP A 230 -9.04 -22.03 -5.58
N ILE A 231 -9.16 -21.28 -4.49
CA ILE A 231 -8.32 -21.38 -3.29
C ILE A 231 -9.27 -21.37 -2.08
N GLU A 232 -9.71 -22.54 -1.67
CA GLU A 232 -10.62 -22.71 -0.53
C GLU A 232 -9.87 -23.14 0.72
N THR A 233 -8.78 -23.89 0.54
CA THR A 233 -7.95 -24.47 1.57
C THR A 233 -6.48 -24.04 1.42
N PRO A 234 -5.65 -24.15 2.46
CA PRO A 234 -4.20 -23.96 2.36
C PRO A 234 -3.54 -24.87 1.32
N GLU A 235 -4.05 -26.08 1.14
CA GLU A 235 -3.57 -27.02 0.11
C GLU A 235 -3.84 -26.50 -1.30
N ASP A 236 -5.00 -25.88 -1.55
CA ASP A 236 -5.31 -25.26 -2.85
C ASP A 236 -4.37 -24.10 -3.14
N LEU A 237 -4.01 -23.31 -2.12
CA LEU A 237 -3.01 -22.26 -2.25
C LEU A 237 -1.64 -22.86 -2.64
N SER A 238 -1.22 -23.94 -1.98
CA SER A 238 0.01 -24.64 -2.29
C SER A 238 0.03 -25.17 -3.73
N LYS A 239 -1.06 -25.81 -4.19
CA LYS A 239 -1.24 -26.26 -5.58
C LYS A 239 -1.18 -25.07 -6.56
N LYS A 240 -1.79 -23.94 -6.20
CA LYS A 240 -1.77 -22.73 -7.03
C LYS A 240 -0.36 -22.14 -7.15
N ILE A 241 0.42 -22.12 -6.08
CA ILE A 241 1.82 -21.69 -6.09
C ILE A 241 2.64 -22.62 -7.01
N ALA A 242 2.47 -23.93 -6.89
CA ALA A 242 3.17 -24.91 -7.74
C ALA A 242 2.84 -24.69 -9.22
N TRP A 243 1.56 -24.58 -9.57
CA TRP A 243 1.11 -24.32 -10.93
C TRP A 243 1.67 -23.00 -11.50
N LEU A 244 1.64 -21.91 -10.73
CA LEU A 244 2.19 -20.64 -11.17
C LEU A 244 3.70 -20.73 -11.42
N ARG A 245 4.45 -21.44 -10.57
CA ARG A 245 5.89 -21.70 -10.81
C ARG A 245 6.13 -22.49 -12.10
N GLU A 246 5.34 -23.52 -12.34
CA GLU A 246 5.44 -24.35 -13.54
C GLU A 246 5.23 -23.52 -14.81
N ILE A 247 4.10 -22.84 -14.94
CA ILE A 247 3.76 -22.09 -16.16
C ILE A 247 4.68 -20.88 -16.41
N THR A 248 5.28 -20.35 -15.35
CA THR A 248 6.21 -19.20 -15.48
C THR A 248 7.68 -19.60 -15.58
N GLY A 249 7.98 -20.90 -15.58
CA GLY A 249 9.36 -21.40 -15.65
C GLY A 249 10.18 -21.10 -14.41
N GLY A 250 9.57 -21.09 -13.23
CA GLY A 250 10.27 -20.93 -11.94
C GLY A 250 10.45 -19.48 -11.49
N LYS A 251 9.64 -18.53 -11.97
CA LYS A 251 9.65 -17.16 -11.47
C LYS A 251 9.17 -17.09 -10.01
N PRO A 252 9.62 -16.07 -9.23
CA PRO A 252 9.20 -15.91 -7.85
C PRO A 252 7.67 -15.74 -7.73
N ILE A 253 7.09 -16.44 -6.76
CA ILE A 253 5.67 -16.31 -6.42
C ILE A 253 5.55 -15.59 -5.07
N SER A 254 4.87 -14.46 -5.09
CA SER A 254 4.58 -13.66 -3.93
C SER A 254 3.16 -13.92 -3.41
N LEU A 255 2.98 -13.85 -2.09
CA LEU A 255 1.67 -13.92 -1.44
C LEU A 255 1.44 -12.65 -0.63
N LYS A 256 0.34 -11.93 -0.90
CA LYS A 256 -0.03 -10.70 -0.22
C LYS A 256 -1.32 -10.83 0.56
N PHE A 257 -1.28 -10.47 1.87
CA PHE A 257 -2.47 -10.41 2.72
C PHE A 257 -2.34 -9.36 3.83
N VAL A 258 -3.43 -9.11 4.53
CA VAL A 258 -3.53 -8.16 5.66
C VAL A 258 -3.42 -8.92 6.97
N GLY A 259 -2.77 -8.32 7.96
CA GLY A 259 -2.71 -8.89 9.30
C GLY A 259 -4.09 -9.10 9.91
N GLY A 260 -4.36 -10.36 10.28
CA GLY A 260 -5.55 -10.83 10.97
C GLY A 260 -5.17 -11.84 12.05
N HIS A 261 -5.55 -13.09 11.89
CA HIS A 261 -5.12 -14.21 12.74
C HIS A 261 -3.73 -14.72 12.30
N LEU A 262 -2.71 -13.86 12.39
CA LEU A 262 -1.40 -14.04 11.75
C LEU A 262 -0.77 -15.40 12.00
N GLU A 263 -0.68 -15.86 13.25
CA GLU A 263 -0.03 -17.15 13.55
C GLU A 263 -0.74 -18.30 12.85
N LYS A 264 -2.09 -18.34 12.89
CA LYS A 264 -2.87 -19.39 12.22
C LYS A 264 -2.71 -19.33 10.69
N ASP A 265 -2.69 -18.11 10.12
CA ASP A 265 -2.53 -17.94 8.69
C ASP A 265 -1.11 -18.35 8.24
N LEU A 266 -0.08 -18.00 9.01
CA LEU A 266 1.30 -18.38 8.74
C LEU A 266 1.51 -19.89 8.88
N ASP A 267 0.96 -20.53 9.93
CA ASP A 267 1.00 -21.99 10.08
C ASP A 267 0.32 -22.67 8.89
N ALA A 268 -0.84 -22.19 8.48
CA ALA A 268 -1.58 -22.72 7.33
C ALA A 268 -0.79 -22.60 6.01
N ILE A 269 -0.06 -21.50 5.80
CA ILE A 269 0.76 -21.27 4.60
C ILE A 269 2.03 -22.13 4.64
N PHE A 270 2.77 -22.11 5.74
CA PHE A 270 4.11 -22.68 5.81
C PHE A 270 4.16 -24.16 6.20
N SER A 271 3.04 -24.77 6.59
CA SER A 271 2.91 -26.23 6.71
C SER A 271 2.77 -26.94 5.36
N GLN A 272 2.60 -26.20 4.27
CA GLN A 272 2.37 -26.76 2.95
C GLN A 272 3.66 -27.13 2.20
N ALA A 273 3.54 -28.00 1.18
CA ALA A 273 4.68 -28.42 0.35
C ALA A 273 5.23 -27.29 -0.52
N ASN A 274 4.38 -26.42 -1.06
CA ASN A 274 4.77 -25.27 -1.87
C ASN A 274 4.43 -23.97 -1.12
N ILE A 275 5.45 -23.29 -0.68
CA ILE A 275 5.36 -22.01 0.03
C ILE A 275 5.68 -20.84 -0.91
N PRO A 276 5.24 -19.60 -0.61
CA PRO A 276 5.61 -18.42 -1.41
C PRO A 276 7.10 -18.11 -1.25
N ASP A 277 7.70 -17.54 -2.30
CA ASP A 277 9.08 -17.04 -2.30
C ASP A 277 9.19 -15.65 -1.66
N VAL A 278 8.09 -14.90 -1.75
CA VAL A 278 7.96 -13.54 -1.21
C VAL A 278 6.66 -13.44 -0.42
N LEU A 279 6.72 -12.90 0.78
CA LEU A 279 5.55 -12.62 1.60
C LEU A 279 5.36 -11.11 1.71
N VAL A 280 4.15 -10.62 1.44
CA VAL A 280 3.80 -9.21 1.54
C VAL A 280 2.75 -9.02 2.63
N ILE A 281 3.14 -8.40 3.73
CA ILE A 281 2.20 -8.04 4.81
C ILE A 281 1.71 -6.60 4.63
N ASP A 282 0.39 -6.43 4.55
CA ASP A 282 -0.26 -5.13 4.35
C ASP A 282 -0.90 -4.66 5.66
N GLY A 283 -0.45 -3.56 6.20
CA GLY A 283 -1.04 -2.94 7.40
C GLY A 283 -2.43 -2.38 7.13
N GLY A 284 -3.29 -2.39 8.15
CA GLY A 284 -4.65 -1.86 8.09
C GLY A 284 -4.73 -0.37 7.70
N GLU A 285 -3.62 0.37 7.86
CA GLU A 285 -3.48 1.77 7.41
C GLU A 285 -3.41 1.91 5.89
N GLY A 286 -3.19 0.81 5.17
CA GLY A 286 -3.10 0.79 3.72
C GLY A 286 -4.28 1.47 3.04
N GLY A 287 -4.01 2.29 2.02
CA GLY A 287 -5.03 3.04 1.31
C GLY A 287 -5.41 2.43 -0.04
N THR A 288 -6.56 2.85 -0.56
CA THR A 288 -7.04 2.49 -1.90
C THR A 288 -7.75 3.68 -2.57
N GLY A 289 -8.11 3.54 -3.85
CA GLY A 289 -8.90 4.55 -4.58
C GLY A 289 -10.32 4.72 -4.01
N ALA A 290 -10.95 3.63 -3.58
CA ALA A 290 -12.27 3.63 -2.96
C ALA A 290 -12.36 2.49 -1.94
N ALA A 291 -12.71 2.80 -0.70
CA ALA A 291 -12.99 1.81 0.34
C ALA A 291 -14.17 2.26 1.20
N PRO A 292 -14.98 1.32 1.70
CA PRO A 292 -15.93 1.60 2.76
C PRO A 292 -15.17 2.06 4.01
N VAL A 293 -15.69 3.08 4.67
CA VAL A 293 -15.07 3.61 5.89
C VAL A 293 -15.07 2.56 6.99
N PHE A 294 -16.14 1.77 7.12
CA PHE A 294 -16.22 0.74 8.15
C PHE A 294 -15.10 -0.31 8.03
N THR A 295 -14.66 -0.69 6.83
CA THR A 295 -13.56 -1.66 6.67
C THR A 295 -12.21 -1.05 7.04
N LYS A 296 -11.88 0.10 6.48
CA LYS A 296 -10.55 0.70 6.69
C LYS A 296 -10.32 1.26 8.10
N ASP A 297 -11.40 1.53 8.84
CA ASP A 297 -11.31 2.06 10.20
C ASP A 297 -11.46 0.97 11.29
N HIS A 298 -11.95 -0.23 10.94
CA HIS A 298 -12.32 -1.24 11.94
C HIS A 298 -11.85 -2.66 11.62
N VAL A 299 -11.18 -2.91 10.48
CA VAL A 299 -10.77 -4.26 10.06
C VAL A 299 -9.32 -4.30 9.62
N GLY A 300 -8.57 -5.27 10.12
CA GLY A 300 -7.15 -5.46 9.84
C GLY A 300 -6.24 -4.80 10.87
N LEU A 301 -5.13 -5.47 11.18
CA LEU A 301 -4.14 -4.99 12.14
C LEU A 301 -3.24 -3.91 11.50
N PRO A 302 -2.88 -2.86 12.25
CA PRO A 302 -1.84 -1.92 11.83
C PRO A 302 -0.49 -2.62 11.60
N LEU A 303 0.35 -2.01 10.76
CA LEU A 303 1.62 -2.60 10.34
C LEU A 303 2.57 -2.86 11.51
N VAL A 304 2.58 -2.00 12.52
CA VAL A 304 3.44 -2.14 13.71
C VAL A 304 3.13 -3.38 14.54
N TYR A 305 1.93 -3.96 14.43
CA TYR A 305 1.56 -5.24 15.04
C TYR A 305 1.89 -6.40 14.10
N SER A 306 1.61 -6.23 12.81
CA SER A 306 1.69 -7.33 11.84
C SER A 306 3.12 -7.65 11.43
N LEU A 307 3.94 -6.65 11.14
CA LEU A 307 5.28 -6.83 10.62
C LEU A 307 6.23 -7.56 11.60
N PRO A 308 6.35 -7.14 12.87
CA PRO A 308 7.21 -7.85 13.83
C PRO A 308 6.77 -9.30 14.04
N THR A 309 5.47 -9.53 14.16
CA THR A 309 4.90 -10.88 14.33
C THR A 309 5.30 -11.81 13.16
N VAL A 310 5.16 -11.33 11.92
CA VAL A 310 5.54 -12.11 10.74
C VAL A 310 7.05 -12.34 10.69
N ALA A 311 7.85 -11.30 10.95
CA ALA A 311 9.31 -11.39 10.94
C ALA A 311 9.84 -12.38 11.99
N ASP A 312 9.28 -12.34 13.20
CA ASP A 312 9.64 -13.26 14.29
C ASP A 312 9.19 -14.69 13.98
N TYR A 313 8.00 -14.88 13.40
CA TYR A 313 7.54 -16.19 12.92
C TYR A 313 8.51 -16.81 11.89
N LEU A 314 8.88 -16.04 10.85
CA LEU A 314 9.80 -16.50 9.81
C LEU A 314 11.17 -16.88 10.40
N ARG A 315 11.66 -16.09 11.36
CA ARG A 315 12.94 -16.36 12.04
C ARG A 315 12.86 -17.63 12.89
N LYS A 316 11.82 -17.75 13.74
CA LYS A 316 11.61 -18.87 14.64
C LYS A 316 11.51 -20.21 13.90
N ASN A 317 10.91 -20.21 12.70
CA ASN A 317 10.70 -21.41 11.90
C ASN A 317 11.79 -21.65 10.82
N GLY A 318 12.92 -20.92 10.84
CA GLY A 318 13.99 -21.08 9.87
C GLY A 318 13.64 -20.77 8.43
N LEU A 319 12.63 -19.88 8.24
CA LEU A 319 12.12 -19.47 6.93
C LEU A 319 12.74 -18.18 6.41
N ARG A 320 13.47 -17.45 7.26
CA ARG A 320 13.98 -16.12 6.95
C ARG A 320 14.90 -16.08 5.72
N GLU A 321 15.72 -17.11 5.53
CA GLU A 321 16.60 -17.22 4.38
C GLU A 321 15.90 -17.73 3.11
N LYS A 322 14.66 -18.24 3.25
CA LYS A 322 13.87 -18.79 2.14
C LYS A 322 12.85 -17.82 1.59
N VAL A 323 12.33 -16.93 2.43
CA VAL A 323 11.20 -16.05 2.12
C VAL A 323 11.60 -14.60 2.27
N THR A 324 11.49 -13.81 1.21
CA THR A 324 11.68 -12.35 1.26
C THR A 324 10.42 -11.72 1.86
N LEU A 325 10.57 -10.89 2.91
CA LEU A 325 9.46 -10.21 3.56
C LEU A 325 9.35 -8.75 3.08
N ILE A 326 8.22 -8.39 2.52
CA ILE A 326 7.89 -7.01 2.09
C ILE A 326 6.81 -6.45 3.01
N ALA A 327 7.04 -5.24 3.55
CA ALA A 327 6.06 -4.50 4.32
C ALA A 327 5.33 -3.49 3.44
N THR A 328 4.03 -3.29 3.70
CA THR A 328 3.24 -2.23 3.07
C THR A 328 2.09 -1.78 3.98
N GLY A 329 1.47 -0.66 3.65
CA GLY A 329 0.44 -0.04 4.50
C GLY A 329 1.03 1.03 5.43
N GLY A 330 0.66 2.29 5.20
CA GLY A 330 1.09 3.41 6.04
C GLY A 330 2.51 3.94 5.83
N ILE A 331 3.36 3.32 5.01
CA ILE A 331 4.74 3.77 4.73
C ILE A 331 4.74 5.10 3.97
N ARG A 332 5.39 6.12 4.51
CA ARG A 332 5.31 7.52 4.04
C ARG A 332 6.64 8.07 3.52
N HIS A 333 7.72 7.85 4.26
CA HIS A 333 9.04 8.44 4.04
C HIS A 333 10.16 7.46 4.43
N SER A 334 11.41 7.86 4.22
CA SER A 334 12.62 7.06 4.47
C SER A 334 12.73 6.54 5.92
N GLY A 335 12.32 7.32 6.90
CA GLY A 335 12.29 6.90 8.30
C GLY A 335 11.38 5.70 8.53
N ASP A 336 10.18 5.67 7.92
CA ASP A 336 9.29 4.51 7.97
C ASP A 336 9.92 3.30 7.27
N VAL A 337 10.60 3.51 6.13
CA VAL A 337 11.31 2.45 5.41
C VAL A 337 12.41 1.82 6.27
N ALA A 338 13.27 2.64 6.85
CA ALA A 338 14.35 2.17 7.71
C ALA A 338 13.82 1.41 8.94
N LYS A 339 12.77 1.93 9.59
CA LYS A 339 12.11 1.27 10.73
C LYS A 339 11.46 -0.06 10.32
N ALA A 340 10.78 -0.11 9.17
CA ALA A 340 10.22 -1.36 8.66
C ALA A 340 11.33 -2.40 8.41
N ILE A 341 12.49 -2.00 7.88
CA ILE A 341 13.64 -2.88 7.70
C ILE A 341 14.18 -3.34 9.06
N ALA A 342 14.36 -2.45 10.01
CA ALA A 342 14.81 -2.80 11.35
C ALA A 342 13.84 -3.75 12.09
N LEU A 343 12.53 -3.65 11.79
CA LEU A 343 11.51 -4.57 12.29
C LEU A 343 11.42 -5.88 11.50
N GLY A 344 12.23 -6.06 10.45
CA GLY A 344 12.44 -7.32 9.77
C GLY A 344 11.98 -7.40 8.31
N ALA A 345 11.51 -6.34 7.67
CA ALA A 345 11.29 -6.33 6.23
C ALA A 345 12.60 -6.27 5.44
N GLU A 346 12.66 -6.83 4.23
CA GLU A 346 13.75 -6.57 3.27
C GLU A 346 13.43 -5.42 2.32
N ALA A 347 12.15 -5.21 2.04
CA ALA A 347 11.69 -4.13 1.16
C ALA A 347 10.33 -3.61 1.62
N VAL A 348 9.92 -2.51 1.03
CA VAL A 348 8.60 -1.93 1.27
C VAL A 348 7.88 -1.64 -0.05
N TYR A 349 6.57 -1.85 -0.08
CA TYR A 349 5.72 -1.32 -1.12
C TYR A 349 5.17 0.05 -0.73
N MET A 350 5.30 1.03 -1.60
CA MET A 350 4.71 2.35 -1.45
C MET A 350 3.68 2.65 -2.53
N ALA A 351 2.52 3.19 -2.13
CA ALA A 351 1.49 3.68 -3.05
C ALA A 351 1.21 5.17 -2.86
N GLY A 352 0.88 5.58 -1.64
CA GLY A 352 0.52 6.96 -1.30
C GLY A 352 1.64 7.94 -1.59
N ALA A 353 2.83 7.65 -1.09
CA ALA A 353 4.03 8.47 -1.25
C ALA A 353 4.42 8.63 -2.73
N LEU A 354 4.43 7.53 -3.51
CA LEU A 354 4.75 7.60 -4.95
C LEU A 354 3.72 8.43 -5.73
N LYS A 355 2.42 8.37 -5.36
CA LYS A 355 1.41 9.25 -5.97
C LYS A 355 1.62 10.71 -5.59
N ILE A 356 2.03 11.01 -4.36
CA ILE A 356 2.37 12.38 -3.93
C ILE A 356 3.59 12.88 -4.71
N ALA A 357 4.63 12.08 -4.83
CA ALA A 357 5.80 12.39 -5.65
C ALA A 357 5.40 12.65 -7.12
N MET A 358 4.48 11.86 -7.68
CA MET A 358 3.90 12.05 -9.02
C MET A 358 3.18 13.39 -9.19
N GLY A 359 2.66 14.00 -8.11
CA GLY A 359 1.92 15.26 -8.13
C GLY A 359 0.55 15.23 -7.46
N CYS A 360 0.17 14.15 -6.80
CA CYS A 360 -1.10 14.04 -6.07
C CYS A 360 -1.15 15.00 -4.89
N LYS A 361 -2.15 15.86 -4.82
CA LYS A 361 -2.38 16.79 -3.69
C LYS A 361 -3.21 16.21 -2.55
N TYR A 362 -3.46 14.89 -2.57
CA TYR A 362 -4.11 14.13 -1.48
C TYR A 362 -5.53 14.58 -1.13
N ILE A 363 -6.31 15.07 -2.09
CA ILE A 363 -7.70 15.54 -1.90
C ILE A 363 -8.71 14.44 -1.49
N ARG A 364 -8.32 13.16 -1.50
CA ARG A 364 -9.10 11.97 -1.05
C ARG A 364 -10.35 11.62 -1.87
N GLU A 365 -10.57 12.25 -3.03
CA GLU A 365 -11.74 12.05 -3.91
C GLU A 365 -11.50 11.04 -5.04
N CYS A 366 -10.54 10.13 -4.89
CA CYS A 366 -10.19 9.15 -5.94
C CYS A 366 -11.37 8.26 -6.35
N HIS A 367 -12.32 8.02 -5.43
CA HIS A 367 -13.51 7.21 -5.68
C HIS A 367 -14.46 7.86 -6.71
N LEU A 368 -14.47 9.19 -6.83
CA LEU A 368 -15.29 9.91 -7.79
C LEU A 368 -14.81 9.73 -9.25
N GLY A 369 -13.50 9.55 -9.45
CA GLY A 369 -12.89 9.41 -10.77
C GLY A 369 -12.70 10.73 -11.53
N THR A 370 -12.82 11.84 -10.84
CA THR A 370 -12.69 13.21 -11.37
C THR A 370 -11.40 13.89 -10.95
N CYS A 371 -10.33 13.11 -10.71
CA CYS A 371 -9.05 13.63 -10.24
C CYS A 371 -8.50 14.74 -11.16
N PRO A 372 -8.38 15.99 -10.67
CA PRO A 372 -7.95 17.12 -11.51
C PRO A 372 -6.48 17.06 -11.94
N TYR A 373 -5.70 16.18 -11.32
CA TYR A 373 -4.27 15.98 -11.58
C TYR A 373 -3.99 14.86 -12.59
N GLY A 374 -5.01 14.29 -13.24
CA GLY A 374 -4.84 13.25 -14.25
C GLY A 374 -4.45 11.87 -13.69
N ILE A 375 -4.37 11.69 -12.36
CA ILE A 375 -3.82 10.46 -11.74
C ILE A 375 -4.89 9.38 -11.54
N ALA A 376 -6.02 9.72 -10.89
CA ALA A 376 -7.07 8.76 -10.53
C ALA A 376 -8.38 9.07 -11.29
N THR A 377 -8.29 9.10 -12.61
CA THR A 377 -9.40 9.40 -13.53
C THR A 377 -9.25 8.62 -14.83
N GLN A 378 -10.39 8.42 -15.52
CA GLN A 378 -10.42 7.88 -16.88
C GLN A 378 -10.90 8.93 -17.90
N ASP A 379 -11.25 10.14 -17.46
CA ASP A 379 -11.58 11.25 -18.37
C ASP A 379 -10.33 11.65 -19.16
N THR A 380 -10.42 11.55 -20.49
CA THR A 380 -9.28 11.79 -21.41
C THR A 380 -8.74 13.22 -21.36
N ARG A 381 -9.58 14.20 -21.02
CA ARG A 381 -9.16 15.61 -20.85
C ARG A 381 -8.38 15.79 -19.57
N LEU A 382 -8.79 15.13 -18.48
CA LEU A 382 -8.09 15.20 -17.20
C LEU A 382 -6.79 14.38 -17.23
N ARG A 383 -6.78 13.21 -17.88
CA ARG A 383 -5.57 12.37 -18.03
C ARG A 383 -4.41 13.13 -18.66
N LYS A 384 -4.67 13.95 -19.70
CA LYS A 384 -3.68 14.78 -20.40
C LYS A 384 -2.96 15.82 -19.53
N ARG A 385 -3.47 16.08 -18.31
CA ARG A 385 -2.81 17.00 -17.35
C ARG A 385 -1.60 16.39 -16.67
N LEU A 386 -1.45 15.07 -16.70
CA LEU A 386 -0.29 14.40 -16.14
C LEU A 386 0.81 14.29 -17.19
N ASP A 387 1.88 15.05 -17.01
CA ASP A 387 3.12 14.90 -17.75
C ASP A 387 3.83 13.62 -17.26
N VAL A 388 3.85 12.61 -18.10
CA VAL A 388 4.37 11.27 -17.79
C VAL A 388 5.87 11.30 -17.49
N GLU A 389 6.66 12.03 -18.26
CA GLU A 389 8.11 12.06 -18.11
C GLU A 389 8.50 12.79 -16.82
N ASN A 390 7.91 13.97 -16.58
CA ASN A 390 8.13 14.70 -15.34
C ASN A 390 7.66 13.90 -14.13
N ALA A 391 6.51 13.26 -14.18
CA ALA A 391 5.99 12.41 -13.12
C ALA A 391 6.92 11.23 -12.82
N ALA A 392 7.43 10.55 -13.85
CA ALA A 392 8.39 9.46 -13.72
C ALA A 392 9.69 9.94 -13.06
N GLN A 393 10.24 11.05 -13.51
CA GLN A 393 11.46 11.64 -12.96
C GLN A 393 11.30 12.01 -11.49
N ARG A 394 10.17 12.62 -11.12
CA ARG A 394 9.87 12.99 -9.73
C ARG A 394 9.74 11.78 -8.80
N ILE A 395 9.09 10.72 -9.27
CA ILE A 395 9.00 9.46 -8.52
C ILE A 395 10.40 8.85 -8.35
N ALA A 396 11.18 8.79 -9.42
CA ALA A 396 12.55 8.25 -9.37
C ALA A 396 13.46 9.05 -8.43
N ASN A 397 13.36 10.39 -8.46
CA ASN A 397 14.10 11.26 -7.55
C ASN A 397 13.72 11.01 -6.08
N PHE A 398 12.41 10.87 -5.79
CA PHE A 398 11.94 10.55 -4.44
C PHE A 398 12.50 9.21 -3.96
N ILE A 399 12.44 8.15 -4.80
CA ILE A 399 12.94 6.82 -4.43
C ILE A 399 14.46 6.85 -4.19
N ARG A 400 15.24 7.54 -5.04
CA ARG A 400 16.70 7.67 -4.86
C ARG A 400 17.02 8.40 -3.55
N ALA A 401 16.44 9.58 -3.35
CA ALA A 401 16.68 10.36 -2.14
C ALA A 401 16.30 9.58 -0.88
N ALA A 402 15.12 8.94 -0.86
CA ALA A 402 14.69 8.14 0.27
C ALA A 402 15.58 6.91 0.50
N THR A 403 16.10 6.27 -0.56
CA THR A 403 17.07 5.18 -0.45
C THR A 403 18.38 5.66 0.15
N ASP A 404 18.87 6.82 -0.26
CA ASP A 404 20.11 7.40 0.28
C ASP A 404 19.94 7.85 1.74
N GLU A 405 18.77 8.34 2.13
CA GLU A 405 18.45 8.61 3.54
C GLU A 405 18.43 7.33 4.39
N VAL A 406 17.88 6.21 3.88
CA VAL A 406 17.90 4.90 4.57
C VAL A 406 19.35 4.41 4.73
N LYS A 407 20.19 4.53 3.70
CA LYS A 407 21.64 4.22 3.79
C LYS A 407 22.33 5.10 4.83
N THR A 408 21.97 6.38 4.90
CA THR A 408 22.54 7.31 5.89
C THR A 408 22.13 6.91 7.31
N ILE A 409 20.87 6.50 7.53
CA ILE A 409 20.45 5.97 8.85
C ILE A 409 21.26 4.73 9.21
N ALA A 410 21.46 3.79 8.28
CA ALA A 410 22.30 2.61 8.53
C ALA A 410 23.75 3.01 8.88
N ARG A 411 24.34 3.97 8.15
CA ARG A 411 25.68 4.51 8.42
C ARG A 411 25.78 5.13 9.82
N ILE A 412 24.79 5.93 10.22
CA ILE A 412 24.70 6.52 11.56
C ILE A 412 24.67 5.43 12.63
N CYS A 413 24.02 4.29 12.38
CA CYS A 413 24.01 3.13 13.29
C CYS A 413 25.26 2.23 13.15
N GLY A 414 26.29 2.65 12.42
CA GLY A 414 27.53 1.85 12.22
C GLY A 414 27.35 0.65 11.28
N LYS A 415 26.35 0.65 10.40
CA LYS A 415 26.03 -0.48 9.50
C LYS A 415 26.34 -0.15 8.05
N ASN A 416 27.01 -1.06 7.33
CA ASN A 416 27.35 -0.96 5.91
C ASN A 416 26.35 -1.68 4.97
N ASP A 417 25.21 -2.06 5.52
CA ASP A 417 24.11 -2.69 4.80
C ASP A 417 22.80 -2.35 5.54
N ILE A 418 21.79 -1.87 4.81
CA ILE A 418 20.51 -1.50 5.42
C ILE A 418 19.82 -2.69 6.09
N HIS A 419 20.05 -3.93 5.61
CA HIS A 419 19.46 -5.15 6.17
C HIS A 419 20.15 -5.64 7.45
N LYS A 420 21.22 -4.96 7.88
CA LYS A 420 21.81 -5.15 9.20
C LYS A 420 21.13 -4.31 10.29
N LEU A 421 20.28 -3.36 9.89
CA LEU A 421 19.40 -2.68 10.84
C LEU A 421 18.47 -3.70 11.48
N ASN A 422 18.31 -3.62 12.79
CA ASN A 422 17.49 -4.53 13.57
C ASN A 422 16.84 -3.83 14.78
N LYS A 423 16.10 -4.56 15.60
CA LYS A 423 15.39 -4.02 16.77
C LYS A 423 16.32 -3.36 17.80
N ASP A 424 17.57 -3.82 17.91
CA ASP A 424 18.55 -3.27 18.86
C ASP A 424 18.99 -1.85 18.48
N ASP A 425 18.89 -1.49 17.19
CA ASP A 425 19.17 -0.14 16.70
C ASP A 425 18.01 0.83 16.98
N LEU A 426 16.90 0.35 17.56
CA LEU A 426 15.70 1.14 17.84
C LEU A 426 15.46 1.28 19.35
N ARG A 427 14.75 2.37 19.72
CA ARG A 427 14.09 2.53 21.03
C ARG A 427 12.69 3.05 20.83
N ALA A 428 11.75 2.54 21.61
CA ALA A 428 10.36 3.00 21.63
C ALA A 428 10.18 4.02 22.77
N ILE A 429 9.61 5.18 22.45
CA ILE A 429 9.25 6.18 23.47
C ILE A 429 7.84 5.93 24.04
N ASN A 430 7.12 4.98 23.49
CA ASN A 430 5.80 4.54 23.91
C ASN A 430 5.87 3.06 24.34
N SER A 431 5.45 2.75 25.58
CA SER A 431 5.55 1.40 26.15
C SER A 431 4.70 0.36 25.38
N GLU A 432 3.51 0.75 24.91
CA GLU A 432 2.69 -0.15 24.10
C GLU A 432 3.38 -0.51 22.77
N LEU A 433 4.05 0.47 22.14
CA LEU A 433 4.83 0.23 20.94
C LEU A 433 6.01 -0.70 21.21
N ALA A 434 6.70 -0.52 22.34
CA ALA A 434 7.76 -1.42 22.79
C ALA A 434 7.25 -2.86 22.90
N ARG A 435 6.12 -3.04 23.58
CA ARG A 435 5.51 -4.35 23.82
C ARG A 435 5.14 -5.07 22.51
N VAL A 436 4.53 -4.37 21.55
CA VAL A 436 4.04 -5.01 20.31
C VAL A 436 5.14 -5.21 19.26
N THR A 437 6.20 -4.41 19.29
CA THR A 437 7.32 -4.54 18.35
C THR A 437 8.47 -5.39 18.90
N GLY A 438 8.54 -5.58 20.22
CA GLY A 438 9.69 -6.20 20.89
C GLY A 438 10.95 -5.32 20.87
N VAL A 439 10.79 -4.01 20.69
CA VAL A 439 11.85 -3.00 20.77
C VAL A 439 11.93 -2.50 22.21
N GLU A 440 13.13 -2.34 22.77
CA GLU A 440 13.30 -1.80 24.13
C GLU A 440 12.75 -0.36 24.25
N THR A 441 12.27 -0.02 25.45
CA THR A 441 11.87 1.36 25.74
C THR A 441 13.08 2.31 25.84
N ALA A 442 12.85 3.59 25.57
CA ALA A 442 13.91 4.62 25.68
C ALA A 442 14.44 4.81 27.12
N SER A 443 13.66 4.41 28.13
CA SER A 443 14.05 4.43 29.54
C SER A 443 14.86 3.21 30.00
N GLY A 444 15.03 2.22 29.13
CA GLY A 444 15.71 0.95 29.44
C GLY A 444 14.77 -0.07 30.08
N GLY A 445 14.81 -1.30 29.58
CA GLY A 445 13.97 -2.41 30.00
C GLY A 445 12.72 -2.62 29.14
N VAL A 446 12.37 -3.89 28.92
CA VAL A 446 11.03 -4.30 28.46
C VAL A 446 10.26 -4.57 29.75
N GLU A 447 9.34 -3.69 30.16
CA GLU A 447 8.37 -4.00 31.21
C GLU A 447 7.25 -4.89 30.67
#